data_5bc1a5b56e0bb1ad49413a172a48df13
#
_entry.id   5bc1a5b56e0bb1ad49413a172a48df13
#
_cell.length_a   1.000
_cell.length_b   1.000
_cell.length_c   1.000
_cell.angle_alpha   90.00
_cell.angle_beta   90.00
_cell.angle_gamma   90.00
#
_symmetry.space_group_name_H-M   'P 1'
#
loop_
_entity.id
_entity.type
_entity.pdbx_description
1 polymer ?
#
loop_
_entity_poly.entity_id
_entity_poly.type
_entity_poly.pdbx_seq_one_letter_code
_entity_poly.pdbx_strand_id
1 'polypeptide(L)'
;VDGDQSQFILNQIKEIYPNLYARGQSEEAVREGLPTKYGFHTNVSTKPMIISTLVKVIRENLYTKRDERCLDEYLCYEKKPNGAFGAITGKHDDLLMTRAIGLHICFFEMEIPKIVLRIGRFVVKKKKAVSAATI
;
A
#
# COMPACT_ATOMS: atom_id res chain seq x y z
N VAL A 1 16.72 -14.28 6.00
CA VAL A 1 16.61 -15.63 5.43
C VAL A 1 15.41 -15.73 4.51
N ASP A 2 14.31 -15.09 4.84
CA ASP A 2 13.06 -15.28 4.09
C ASP A 2 12.95 -14.43 2.80
N GLY A 3 13.91 -13.55 2.55
CA GLY A 3 13.90 -12.66 1.39
C GLY A 3 14.01 -13.39 0.05
N ASP A 4 14.80 -14.44 0.00
CA ASP A 4 15.06 -15.18 -1.26
C ASP A 4 13.88 -16.07 -1.65
N GLN A 5 13.21 -16.70 -0.69
CA GLN A 5 12.02 -17.52 -0.96
C GLN A 5 10.84 -16.66 -1.43
N SER A 6 10.64 -15.51 -0.83
CA SER A 6 9.58 -14.58 -1.24
C SER A 6 9.79 -14.08 -2.68
N GLN A 7 11.03 -13.76 -3.06
CA GLN A 7 11.34 -13.35 -4.44
C GLN A 7 11.17 -14.48 -5.44
N PHE A 8 11.51 -15.72 -5.06
CA PHE A 8 11.29 -16.89 -5.90
C PHE A 8 9.80 -17.07 -6.23
N ILE A 9 8.93 -17.02 -5.23
CA ILE A 9 7.47 -17.11 -5.41
C ILE A 9 6.94 -15.95 -6.27
N LEU A 10 7.39 -14.73 -6.02
CA LEU A 10 6.98 -13.56 -6.78
C LEU A 10 7.42 -13.63 -8.25
N ASN A 11 8.60 -14.18 -8.53
CA ASN A 11 9.06 -14.41 -9.90
C ASN A 11 8.19 -15.44 -10.63
N GLN A 12 7.74 -16.51 -9.95
CA GLN A 12 6.80 -17.46 -10.52
C GLN A 12 5.42 -16.85 -10.77
N ILE A 13 4.91 -16.04 -9.84
CA ILE A 13 3.64 -15.34 -10.00
C ILE A 13 3.71 -14.38 -11.19
N LYS A 14 4.83 -13.72 -11.42
CA LYS A 14 5.02 -12.80 -12.54
C LYS A 14 4.81 -13.44 -13.90
N GLU A 15 5.14 -14.70 -14.06
CA GLU A 15 4.93 -15.44 -15.32
C GLU A 15 3.44 -15.56 -15.65
N ILE A 16 2.58 -15.62 -14.62
CA ILE A 16 1.14 -15.79 -14.76
C ILE A 16 0.44 -14.42 -14.70
N TYR A 17 0.95 -13.49 -13.87
CA TYR A 17 0.39 -12.18 -13.62
C TYR A 17 1.47 -11.09 -13.71
N PRO A 18 1.58 -10.40 -14.85
CA PRO A 18 2.68 -9.45 -15.10
C PRO A 18 2.57 -8.14 -14.33
N ASN A 19 1.39 -7.78 -13.80
CA ASN A 19 1.15 -6.53 -13.10
C ASN A 19 1.56 -6.58 -11.62
N LEU A 20 2.80 -6.96 -11.35
CA LEU A 20 3.35 -6.93 -9.99
C LEU A 20 3.99 -5.58 -9.70
N TYR A 21 3.85 -5.12 -8.46
CA TYR A 21 4.58 -3.95 -7.98
C TYR A 21 6.09 -4.22 -8.01
N ALA A 22 6.82 -3.40 -8.73
CA ALA A 22 8.28 -3.44 -8.81
C ALA A 22 8.89 -2.37 -7.90
N ARG A 23 9.88 -2.74 -7.11
CA ARG A 23 10.62 -1.79 -6.29
C ARG A 23 11.48 -0.89 -7.15
N GLY A 24 11.58 0.39 -6.78
CA GLY A 24 12.55 1.29 -7.39
C GLY A 24 13.97 0.76 -7.24
N GLN A 25 14.74 0.83 -8.31
CA GLN A 25 16.16 0.47 -8.32
C GLN A 25 17.02 1.74 -8.23
N SER A 26 18.14 1.65 -7.52
CA SER A 26 19.15 2.71 -7.57
C SER A 26 19.84 2.73 -8.95
N GLU A 27 20.38 3.88 -9.33
CA GLU A 27 21.13 4.01 -10.59
C GLU A 27 22.31 3.02 -10.67
N GLU A 28 22.93 2.72 -9.53
CA GLU A 28 23.99 1.73 -9.44
C GLU A 28 23.49 0.33 -9.74
N ALA A 29 22.37 -0.06 -9.15
CA ALA A 29 21.74 -1.37 -9.39
C ALA A 29 21.34 -1.56 -10.86
N VAL A 30 20.86 -0.51 -11.52
CA VAL A 30 20.56 -0.52 -12.96
C VAL A 30 21.83 -0.66 -13.79
N ARG A 31 22.87 0.08 -13.42
CA ARG A 31 24.19 0.02 -14.09
C ARG A 31 24.84 -1.37 -13.99
N GLU A 32 24.70 -2.02 -12.84
CA GLU A 32 25.22 -3.36 -12.58
C GLU A 32 24.34 -4.48 -13.15
N GLY A 33 23.18 -4.13 -13.72
CA GLY A 33 22.25 -5.10 -14.31
C GLY A 33 21.62 -6.03 -13.26
N LEU A 34 21.46 -5.55 -12.02
CA LEU A 34 20.83 -6.34 -10.97
C LEU A 34 19.35 -6.59 -11.26
N PRO A 35 18.82 -7.80 -10.92
CA PRO A 35 17.45 -8.16 -11.21
C PRO A 35 16.46 -7.27 -10.44
N THR A 36 15.33 -6.94 -11.08
CA THR A 36 14.23 -6.21 -10.45
C THR A 36 13.63 -7.01 -9.30
N LYS A 37 13.48 -6.39 -8.14
CA LYS A 37 12.80 -6.98 -6.98
C LYS A 37 11.33 -6.57 -6.98
N TYR A 38 10.46 -7.53 -6.75
CA TYR A 38 9.01 -7.34 -6.71
C TYR A 38 8.48 -7.34 -5.28
N GLY A 39 7.26 -6.81 -5.14
CA GLY A 39 6.57 -6.69 -3.86
C GLY A 39 7.07 -5.54 -2.99
N PHE A 40 6.19 -5.00 -2.16
CA PHE A 40 6.52 -3.91 -1.24
C PHE A 40 7.40 -4.42 -0.09
N HIS A 41 8.44 -3.69 0.26
CA HIS A 41 9.31 -4.05 1.38
C HIS A 41 8.88 -3.36 2.67
N THR A 42 8.32 -4.14 3.59
CA THR A 42 7.92 -3.67 4.92
C THR A 42 9.09 -3.80 5.90
N ASN A 43 9.50 -2.69 6.48
CA ASN A 43 10.55 -2.62 7.49
C ASN A 43 10.23 -1.57 8.56
N VAL A 44 11.14 -1.35 9.48
CA VAL A 44 10.99 -0.38 10.59
C VAL A 44 10.72 1.05 10.08
N SER A 45 11.29 1.41 8.95
CA SER A 45 11.12 2.73 8.34
C SER A 45 9.81 2.86 7.54
N THR A 46 9.48 1.85 6.71
CA THR A 46 8.32 1.91 5.83
C THR A 46 6.99 1.62 6.54
N LYS A 47 7.00 0.79 7.58
CA LYS A 47 5.77 0.42 8.30
C LYS A 47 5.05 1.63 8.93
N PRO A 48 5.70 2.55 9.66
CA PRO A 48 5.03 3.74 10.18
C PRO A 48 4.47 4.63 9.06
N MET A 49 5.15 4.72 7.93
CA MET A 49 4.73 5.52 6.78
C MET A 49 3.44 4.99 6.16
N ILE A 50 3.35 3.69 5.89
CA ILE A 50 2.13 3.09 5.31
C ILE A 50 0.96 3.13 6.29
N ILE A 51 1.20 2.98 7.59
CA ILE A 51 0.14 3.11 8.62
C ILE A 51 -0.35 4.55 8.72
N SER A 52 0.54 5.53 8.67
CA SER A 52 0.17 6.95 8.63
C SER A 52 -0.70 7.27 7.41
N THR A 53 -0.36 6.72 6.25
CA THR A 53 -1.17 6.83 5.03
C THR A 53 -2.56 6.23 5.23
N LEU A 54 -2.65 5.02 5.78
CA LEU A 54 -3.92 4.35 6.05
C LEU A 54 -4.82 5.19 6.96
N VAL A 55 -4.28 5.68 8.08
CA VAL A 55 -5.01 6.55 9.03
C VAL A 55 -5.52 7.81 8.35
N LYS A 56 -4.68 8.47 7.55
CA LYS A 56 -5.06 9.68 6.81
C LYS A 56 -6.18 9.41 5.81
N VAL A 57 -6.05 8.37 5.02
CA VAL A 57 -7.03 7.97 3.99
C VAL A 57 -8.40 7.64 4.60
N ILE A 58 -8.41 6.95 5.76
CA ILE A 58 -9.66 6.65 6.48
C ILE A 58 -10.26 7.92 7.06
N ARG A 59 -9.47 8.77 7.71
CA ARG A 59 -9.91 10.01 8.34
C ARG A 59 -10.51 11.00 7.34
N GLU A 60 -9.94 11.06 6.15
CA GLU A 60 -10.41 11.94 5.07
C GLU A 60 -11.49 11.30 4.18
N ASN A 61 -11.99 10.12 4.51
CA ASN A 61 -13.01 9.37 3.75
C ASN A 61 -12.63 9.14 2.27
N LEU A 62 -11.34 8.93 1.99
CA LEU A 62 -10.85 8.69 0.64
C LEU A 62 -10.95 7.21 0.23
N TYR A 63 -11.33 6.34 1.16
CA TYR A 63 -11.44 4.92 0.95
C TYR A 63 -12.60 4.33 1.74
N THR A 64 -13.40 3.50 1.08
CA THR A 64 -14.51 2.77 1.71
C THR A 64 -14.12 1.33 1.95
N LYS A 65 -14.08 0.94 3.21
CA LYS A 65 -13.81 -0.44 3.63
C LYS A 65 -15.09 -1.26 3.59
N ARG A 66 -15.07 -2.42 2.91
CA ARG A 66 -16.23 -3.32 2.77
C ARG A 66 -16.03 -4.70 3.39
N ASP A 67 -14.84 -5.02 3.87
CA ASP A 67 -14.49 -6.32 4.45
C ASP A 67 -14.49 -6.23 5.98
N GLU A 68 -15.47 -6.85 6.63
CA GLU A 68 -15.64 -6.82 8.07
C GLU A 68 -14.42 -7.41 8.82
N ARG A 69 -13.81 -8.45 8.29
CA ARG A 69 -12.63 -9.08 8.91
C ARG A 69 -11.47 -8.11 9.02
N CYS A 70 -11.31 -7.24 8.05
CA CYS A 70 -10.29 -6.20 8.10
C CYS A 70 -10.64 -5.09 9.09
N LEU A 71 -11.93 -4.80 9.30
CA LEU A 71 -12.38 -3.86 10.32
C LEU A 71 -12.06 -4.40 11.71
N ASP A 72 -12.23 -5.71 11.94
CA ASP A 72 -11.83 -6.35 13.19
C ASP A 72 -10.33 -6.21 13.47
N GLU A 73 -9.49 -6.35 12.44
CA GLU A 73 -8.05 -6.09 12.56
C GLU A 73 -7.75 -4.62 12.89
N TYR A 74 -8.49 -3.66 12.33
CA TYR A 74 -8.32 -2.24 12.66
C TYR A 74 -8.61 -1.94 14.14
N LEU A 75 -9.63 -2.58 14.71
CA LEU A 75 -9.98 -2.44 16.12
C LEU A 75 -8.94 -3.07 17.07
N CYS A 76 -8.17 -4.01 16.56
CA CYS A 76 -7.14 -4.73 17.32
C CYS A 76 -5.70 -4.24 17.03
N TYR A 77 -5.54 -3.11 16.34
CA TYR A 77 -4.24 -2.58 15.95
C TYR A 77 -3.84 -1.40 16.83
N GLU A 78 -2.62 -1.42 17.35
CA GLU A 78 -2.17 -0.43 18.31
C GLU A 78 -0.71 0.02 18.07
N LYS A 79 -0.37 1.17 18.64
CA LYS A 79 1.01 1.57 18.83
C LYS A 79 1.49 1.05 20.18
N LYS A 80 2.45 0.16 20.17
CA LYS A 80 3.03 -0.47 21.35
C LYS A 80 3.90 0.51 22.13
N PRO A 81 4.19 0.25 23.44
CA PRO A 81 5.02 1.13 24.28
C PRO A 81 6.42 1.39 23.70
N ASN A 82 6.98 0.43 22.95
CA ASN A 82 8.26 0.57 22.27
C ASN A 82 8.17 1.40 20.96
N GLY A 83 7.02 1.99 20.64
CA GLY A 83 6.77 2.79 19.45
C GLY A 83 6.45 2.00 18.18
N ALA A 84 6.55 0.68 18.19
CA ALA A 84 6.19 -0.17 17.06
C ALA A 84 4.67 -0.26 16.88
N PHE A 85 4.24 -0.45 15.62
CA PHE A 85 2.84 -0.70 15.30
C PHE A 85 2.60 -2.20 15.10
N GLY A 86 1.45 -2.70 15.55
CA GLY A 86 1.07 -4.08 15.37
C GLY A 86 -0.25 -4.45 16.02
N ALA A 87 -0.73 -5.65 15.72
CA ALA A 87 -1.90 -6.19 16.38
C ALA A 87 -1.62 -6.45 17.87
N ILE A 88 -2.67 -6.37 18.70
CA ILE A 88 -2.62 -6.83 20.09
C ILE A 88 -2.29 -8.32 20.15
N THR A 89 -1.78 -8.78 21.28
CA THR A 89 -1.35 -10.18 21.46
C THR A 89 -2.49 -11.16 21.13
N GLY A 90 -2.19 -12.15 20.28
CA GLY A 90 -3.13 -13.16 19.84
C GLY A 90 -4.06 -12.74 18.69
N LYS A 91 -3.85 -11.56 18.12
CA LYS A 91 -4.57 -11.07 16.93
C LYS A 91 -3.64 -10.91 15.74
N HIS A 92 -4.22 -10.80 14.54
CA HIS A 92 -3.54 -10.68 13.27
C HIS A 92 -3.72 -9.28 12.68
N ASP A 93 -2.81 -8.88 11.79
CA ASP A 93 -2.85 -7.59 11.08
C ASP A 93 -2.61 -7.76 9.56
N ASP A 94 -2.76 -8.96 9.04
CA ASP A 94 -2.43 -9.30 7.66
C ASP A 94 -3.30 -8.54 6.64
N LEU A 95 -4.60 -8.48 6.88
CA LEU A 95 -5.56 -7.78 6.01
C LEU A 95 -5.36 -6.26 6.12
N LEU A 96 -5.14 -5.75 7.33
CA LEU A 96 -4.84 -4.34 7.58
C LEU A 96 -3.55 -3.94 6.84
N MET A 97 -2.48 -4.72 6.99
CA MET A 97 -1.19 -4.45 6.34
C MET A 97 -1.30 -4.50 4.82
N THR A 98 -2.01 -5.48 4.27
CA THR A 98 -2.26 -5.56 2.83
C THR A 98 -2.97 -4.31 2.31
N ARG A 99 -3.96 -3.80 3.04
CA ARG A 99 -4.68 -2.55 2.68
C ARG A 99 -3.81 -1.32 2.82
N ALA A 100 -3.02 -1.24 3.89
CA ALA A 100 -2.10 -0.12 4.12
C ALA A 100 -1.06 -0.01 2.99
N ILE A 101 -0.47 -1.13 2.58
CA ILE A 101 0.47 -1.19 1.46
C ILE A 101 -0.21 -0.78 0.16
N GLY A 102 -1.36 -1.37 -0.16
CA GLY A 102 -2.10 -1.08 -1.40
C GLY A 102 -2.50 0.39 -1.50
N LEU A 103 -3.01 0.98 -0.43
CA LEU A 103 -3.38 2.39 -0.39
C LEU A 103 -2.16 3.31 -0.52
N HIS A 104 -1.05 2.95 0.13
CA HIS A 104 0.19 3.72 0.00
C HIS A 104 0.71 3.74 -1.45
N ILE A 105 0.74 2.59 -2.11
CA ILE A 105 1.12 2.49 -3.53
C ILE A 105 0.17 3.33 -4.39
N CYS A 106 -1.15 3.19 -4.21
CA CYS A 106 -2.14 3.92 -5.00
C CYS A 106 -2.03 5.45 -4.83
N PHE A 107 -1.77 5.94 -3.63
CA PHE A 107 -1.78 7.38 -3.34
C PHE A 107 -0.44 8.07 -3.61
N PHE A 108 0.68 7.36 -3.51
CA PHE A 108 2.00 7.97 -3.61
C PHE A 108 2.82 7.51 -4.81
N GLU A 109 2.58 6.32 -5.34
CA GLU A 109 3.43 5.75 -6.39
C GLU A 109 2.69 5.54 -7.72
N MET A 110 1.36 5.50 -7.70
CA MET A 110 0.56 5.34 -8.91
C MET A 110 -0.20 6.62 -9.24
N GLU A 111 -0.39 6.87 -10.53
CA GLU A 111 -1.37 7.87 -10.94
C GLU A 111 -2.79 7.32 -10.74
N ILE A 112 -3.55 7.94 -9.85
CA ILE A 112 -4.96 7.61 -9.67
C ILE A 112 -5.71 8.06 -10.93
N PRO A 113 -6.49 7.16 -11.58
CA PRO A 113 -7.27 7.51 -12.75
C PRO A 113 -8.18 8.69 -12.47
N LYS A 114 -8.19 9.68 -13.36
CA LYS A 114 -9.14 10.80 -13.30
C LYS A 114 -10.52 10.28 -13.63
N ILE A 115 -11.41 10.21 -12.65
CA ILE A 115 -12.79 9.84 -12.88
C ILE A 115 -13.50 11.08 -13.42
N VAL A 116 -13.95 10.98 -14.67
CA VAL A 116 -14.79 11.99 -15.31
C VAL A 116 -16.24 11.54 -15.16
N LEU A 117 -16.97 12.19 -14.24
CA LEU A 117 -18.40 11.96 -14.10
C LEU A 117 -19.16 12.83 -15.11
N ARG A 118 -19.91 12.21 -16.00
CA ARG A 118 -20.89 12.89 -16.86
C ARG A 118 -22.22 12.92 -16.14
N ILE A 119 -22.64 14.10 -15.73
CA ILE A 119 -23.97 14.33 -15.18
C ILE A 119 -24.70 15.21 -16.19
N GLY A 120 -25.57 14.60 -16.98
CA GLY A 120 -26.26 15.30 -18.08
C GLY A 120 -25.28 15.90 -19.07
N ARG A 121 -25.38 17.22 -19.33
CA ARG A 121 -24.47 17.97 -20.22
C ARG A 121 -23.21 18.50 -19.53
N PHE A 122 -23.04 18.29 -18.25
CA PHE A 122 -21.90 18.81 -17.48
C PHE A 122 -20.89 17.69 -17.20
N VAL A 123 -19.61 18.02 -17.42
CA VAL A 123 -18.48 17.15 -17.07
C VAL A 123 -17.84 17.70 -15.79
N VAL A 124 -17.93 16.96 -14.69
CA VAL A 124 -17.27 17.30 -13.44
C VAL A 124 -15.97 16.51 -13.34
N LYS A 125 -14.83 17.20 -13.33
CA LYS A 125 -13.52 16.59 -13.07
C LYS A 125 -13.33 16.48 -11.56
N LYS A 126 -13.26 15.27 -11.03
CA LYS A 126 -12.90 15.04 -9.63
C LYS A 126 -11.39 15.29 -9.46
N LYS A 127 -10.98 16.11 -8.49
CA LYS A 127 -9.56 16.31 -8.16
C LYS A 127 -8.93 15.00 -7.74
N LYS A 128 -7.65 14.81 -8.07
CA LYS A 128 -6.87 13.65 -7.61
C LYS A 128 -6.89 13.61 -6.07
N ALA A 129 -7.18 12.45 -5.49
CA ALA A 129 -7.17 12.26 -4.05
C ALA A 129 -5.77 12.52 -3.43
N VAL A 130 -4.70 12.30 -4.21
CA VAL A 130 -3.30 12.59 -3.82
C VAL A 130 -3.07 14.05 -3.47
N SER A 131 -3.69 15.01 -4.17
CA SER A 131 -3.52 16.44 -3.84
C SER A 131 -4.16 16.82 -2.51
N ALA A 132 -5.19 16.11 -2.07
CA ALA A 132 -5.77 16.28 -0.75
C ALA A 132 -4.91 15.64 0.36
N ALA A 133 -4.11 14.63 0.02
CA ALA A 133 -3.25 13.93 0.95
C ALA A 133 -1.90 14.63 1.22
N THR A 134 -1.47 15.52 0.34
CA THR A 134 -0.20 16.27 0.44
C THR A 134 -0.33 17.63 1.14
N ILE A 135 -1.51 18.04 1.43
CA ILE A 135 -1.83 19.25 2.20
C ILE A 135 -2.08 18.84 3.65
#